data_1013cb9971d662ae8d7df08c5ce3b395
#
_entry.id   1013cb9971d662ae8d7df08c5ce3b395
#
_cell.length_a   1.000
_cell.length_b   1.000
_cell.length_c   1.000
_cell.angle_alpha   90.00
_cell.angle_beta   90.00
_cell.angle_gamma   90.00
#
_symmetry.space_group_name_H-M   'P 1'
#
loop_
_entity.id
_entity.type
_entity.pdbx_description
1 polymer ?
#
loop_
_entity_poly.entity_id
_entity_poly.type
_entity_poly.pdbx_seq_one_letter_code
_entity_poly.pdbx_strand_id
1 'polypeptide(L)'
;NATVGAQINTTSHYFLEKYSGINIKTFDKFGHAVIDLANKGVDAVVGDSVQANYYFLNNKDLAGQARFVGSRMTSEFYGIVLRKKDEQLKSNINASLTRLLKNGTVSKLHQKWELGEFATVPIP
;
A
#
# COMPACT_ATOMS: atom_id res chain seq x y z
N ASN A 1 14.76 -13.86 -16.78
CA ASN A 1 13.86 -13.77 -15.62
C ASN A 1 13.81 -12.29 -15.17
N ALA A 2 12.61 -11.75 -14.98
CA ALA A 2 12.45 -10.38 -14.49
C ALA A 2 12.92 -10.27 -13.03
N THR A 3 13.52 -9.14 -12.66
CA THR A 3 13.85 -8.80 -11.27
C THR A 3 12.78 -7.89 -10.70
N VAL A 4 12.15 -8.32 -9.60
CA VAL A 4 11.04 -7.60 -8.98
C VAL A 4 11.43 -7.13 -7.57
N GLY A 5 11.34 -5.83 -7.35
CA GLY A 5 11.63 -5.21 -6.06
C GLY A 5 10.44 -5.23 -5.11
N ALA A 6 10.69 -5.47 -3.81
CA ALA A 6 9.69 -5.33 -2.75
C ALA A 6 10.36 -4.91 -1.44
N GLN A 7 9.57 -4.29 -0.55
CA GLN A 7 10.05 -4.06 0.81
C GLN A 7 10.08 -5.39 1.57
N ILE A 8 11.20 -5.68 2.22
CA ILE A 8 11.39 -6.91 3.00
C ILE A 8 10.36 -7.03 4.14
N ASN A 9 9.93 -8.26 4.42
CA ASN A 9 8.99 -8.59 5.50
C ASN A 9 7.61 -7.92 5.38
N THR A 10 7.17 -7.63 4.16
CA THR A 10 5.81 -7.14 3.87
C THR A 10 4.97 -8.22 3.20
N THR A 11 3.65 -8.01 3.18
CA THR A 11 2.71 -8.88 2.44
C THR A 11 3.06 -8.96 0.97
N SER A 12 3.54 -7.86 0.38
CA SER A 12 4.01 -7.81 -1.01
C SER A 12 5.24 -8.70 -1.25
N HIS A 13 6.20 -8.72 -0.32
CA HIS A 13 7.36 -9.62 -0.40
C HIS A 13 6.91 -11.09 -0.37
N TYR A 14 6.12 -11.47 0.64
CA TYR A 14 5.60 -12.85 0.77
C TYR A 14 4.65 -13.25 -0.37
N PHE A 15 3.98 -12.29 -1.00
CA PHE A 15 3.18 -12.55 -2.20
C PHE A 15 4.07 -12.97 -3.38
N LEU A 16 5.19 -12.27 -3.58
CA LEU A 16 6.14 -12.58 -4.67
C LEU A 16 6.81 -13.95 -4.50
N GLU A 17 7.09 -14.38 -3.27
CA GLU A 17 7.69 -15.70 -3.00
C GLU A 17 6.88 -16.88 -3.53
N LYS A 18 5.60 -16.66 -3.84
CA LYS A 18 4.71 -17.70 -4.41
C LYS A 18 4.96 -17.95 -5.90
N TYR A 19 5.72 -17.07 -6.55
CA TYR A 19 5.96 -17.14 -8.00
C TYR A 19 7.37 -17.65 -8.30
N SER A 20 7.46 -18.76 -9.03
CA SER A 20 8.72 -19.21 -9.63
C SER A 20 9.01 -18.43 -10.92
N GLY A 21 10.27 -18.26 -11.25
CA GLY A 21 10.66 -17.64 -12.52
C GLY A 21 10.87 -16.13 -12.49
N ILE A 22 10.80 -15.52 -11.30
CA ILE A 22 11.23 -14.14 -11.06
C ILE A 22 12.40 -14.11 -10.07
N ASN A 23 13.23 -13.07 -10.16
CA ASN A 23 14.23 -12.75 -9.15
C ASN A 23 13.65 -11.71 -8.19
N ILE A 24 13.59 -12.00 -6.90
CA ILE A 24 13.09 -11.05 -5.91
C ILE A 24 14.28 -10.27 -5.32
N LYS A 25 14.24 -8.94 -5.43
CA LYS A 25 15.20 -8.05 -4.78
C LYS A 25 14.51 -7.31 -3.65
N THR A 26 14.94 -7.55 -2.42
CA THR A 26 14.35 -6.94 -1.22
C THR A 26 15.06 -5.65 -0.83
N PHE A 27 14.30 -4.71 -0.27
CA PHE A 27 14.76 -3.42 0.20
C PHE A 27 14.21 -3.14 1.60
N ASP A 28 14.96 -2.43 2.43
CA ASP A 28 14.51 -2.05 3.77
C ASP A 28 13.32 -1.07 3.75
N LYS A 29 13.22 -0.27 2.69
CA LYS A 29 12.13 0.69 2.51
C LYS A 29 11.59 0.62 1.07
N PHE A 30 10.28 0.75 0.92
CA PHE A 30 9.62 0.77 -0.37
C PHE A 30 10.20 1.86 -1.31
N GLY A 31 10.52 3.05 -0.77
CA GLY A 31 11.12 4.13 -1.54
C GLY A 31 12.46 3.76 -2.18
N HIS A 32 13.26 2.90 -1.56
CA HIS A 32 14.52 2.43 -2.16
C HIS A 32 14.26 1.53 -3.36
N ALA A 33 13.23 0.67 -3.30
CA ALA A 33 12.80 -0.14 -4.44
C ALA A 33 12.35 0.75 -5.61
N VAL A 34 11.61 1.82 -5.31
CA VAL A 34 11.14 2.78 -6.32
C VAL A 34 12.30 3.53 -6.98
N ILE A 35 13.29 3.95 -6.21
CA ILE A 35 14.51 4.58 -6.75
C ILE A 35 15.28 3.60 -7.64
N ASP A 36 15.38 2.34 -7.23
CA ASP A 36 16.07 1.31 -7.99
C ASP A 36 15.34 0.98 -9.31
N LEU A 37 14.00 1.05 -9.31
CA LEU A 37 13.19 0.97 -10.53
C LEU A 37 13.52 2.12 -11.50
N ALA A 38 13.56 3.36 -11.00
CA ALA A 38 13.91 4.52 -11.82
C ALA A 38 15.33 4.41 -12.41
N ASN A 39 16.25 3.82 -11.66
CA ASN A 39 17.64 3.56 -12.09
C ASN A 39 17.80 2.27 -12.92
N LYS A 40 16.69 1.58 -13.25
CA LYS A 40 16.68 0.32 -14.01
C LYS A 40 17.41 -0.85 -13.32
N GLY A 41 17.56 -0.79 -12.01
CA GLY A 41 18.15 -1.85 -11.18
C GLY A 41 17.18 -2.99 -10.88
N VAL A 42 15.87 -2.74 -11.03
CA VAL A 42 14.80 -3.75 -11.07
C VAL A 42 13.86 -3.46 -12.23
N ASP A 43 13.15 -4.49 -12.72
CA ASP A 43 12.21 -4.39 -13.86
C ASP A 43 10.81 -3.93 -13.40
N ALA A 44 10.45 -4.26 -12.15
CA ALA A 44 9.18 -3.90 -11.54
C ALA A 44 9.32 -3.78 -10.02
N VAL A 45 8.34 -3.14 -9.40
CA VAL A 45 8.22 -3.06 -7.93
C VAL A 45 6.80 -3.42 -7.51
N VAL A 46 6.66 -4.23 -6.46
CA VAL A 46 5.37 -4.59 -5.86
C VAL A 46 5.31 -4.03 -4.45
N GLY A 47 4.21 -3.36 -4.14
CA GLY A 47 3.96 -2.75 -2.84
C GLY A 47 2.51 -2.29 -2.69
N ASP A 48 2.18 -1.71 -1.55
CA ASP A 48 0.86 -1.16 -1.28
C ASP A 48 0.52 -0.05 -2.29
N SER A 49 -0.68 -0.09 -2.85
CA SER A 49 -1.16 0.92 -3.80
C SER A 49 -1.11 2.34 -3.22
N VAL A 50 -1.35 2.49 -1.91
CA VAL A 50 -1.26 3.77 -1.19
C VAL A 50 0.15 4.35 -1.25
N GLN A 51 1.15 3.54 -0.93
CA GLN A 51 2.55 3.95 -0.98
C GLN A 51 3.00 4.23 -2.42
N ALA A 52 2.63 3.38 -3.36
CA ALA A 52 2.97 3.56 -4.75
C ALA A 52 2.40 4.87 -5.32
N ASN A 53 1.12 5.17 -5.08
CA ASN A 53 0.49 6.43 -5.47
C ASN A 53 1.21 7.65 -4.87
N TYR A 54 1.59 7.58 -3.59
CA TYR A 54 2.33 8.67 -2.94
C TYR A 54 3.64 8.98 -3.68
N TYR A 55 4.42 7.97 -4.06
CA TYR A 55 5.66 8.17 -4.80
C TYR A 55 5.42 8.69 -6.21
N PHE A 56 4.36 8.25 -6.90
CA PHE A 56 3.99 8.75 -8.23
C PHE A 56 3.55 10.21 -8.20
N LEU A 57 2.71 10.59 -7.24
CA LEU A 57 2.21 11.97 -7.11
C LEU A 57 3.31 12.98 -6.74
N ASN A 58 4.33 12.54 -5.99
CA ASN A 58 5.37 13.41 -5.45
C ASN A 58 6.68 13.36 -6.24
N ASN A 59 6.79 12.50 -7.26
CA ASN A 59 8.01 12.39 -8.09
C ASN A 59 7.67 12.39 -9.57
N LYS A 60 7.78 13.56 -10.21
CA LYS A 60 7.48 13.75 -11.62
C LYS A 60 8.41 12.95 -12.54
N ASP A 61 9.67 12.76 -12.15
CA ASP A 61 10.65 12.00 -12.94
C ASP A 61 10.27 10.52 -12.97
N LEU A 62 9.80 9.99 -11.84
CA LEU A 62 9.29 8.63 -11.77
C LEU A 62 8.03 8.44 -12.61
N ALA A 63 7.09 9.39 -12.58
CA ALA A 63 5.87 9.34 -13.37
C ALA A 63 6.13 9.28 -14.90
N GLY A 64 7.27 9.84 -15.37
CA GLY A 64 7.72 9.74 -16.75
C GLY A 64 8.43 8.42 -17.13
N GLN A 65 8.88 7.65 -16.13
CA GLN A 65 9.72 6.46 -16.34
C GLN A 65 9.04 5.14 -15.97
N ALA A 66 7.97 5.18 -15.19
CA ALA A 66 7.24 4.00 -14.71
C ALA A 66 5.74 4.22 -14.82
N ARG A 67 4.98 3.13 -14.75
CA ARG A 67 3.51 3.15 -14.77
C ARG A 67 2.96 2.03 -13.90
N PHE A 68 1.75 2.21 -13.40
CA PHE A 68 1.00 1.10 -12.84
C PHE A 68 0.61 0.10 -13.93
N VAL A 69 0.72 -1.19 -13.63
CA VAL A 69 0.33 -2.27 -14.55
C VAL A 69 -0.57 -3.27 -13.83
N GLY A 70 -1.49 -3.86 -14.58
CA GLY A 70 -2.42 -4.85 -14.05
C GLY A 70 -3.52 -4.26 -13.13
N SER A 71 -4.24 -5.16 -12.47
CA SER A 71 -5.23 -4.84 -11.45
C SER A 71 -4.64 -5.06 -10.05
N ARG A 72 -5.38 -4.70 -9.00
CA ARG A 72 -5.00 -5.01 -7.62
C ARG A 72 -4.85 -6.53 -7.46
N MET A 73 -3.72 -6.95 -6.90
CA MET A 73 -3.39 -8.36 -6.72
C MET A 73 -4.01 -8.95 -5.45
N THR A 74 -4.21 -8.11 -4.43
CA THR A 74 -4.81 -8.49 -3.13
C THR A 74 -5.78 -7.41 -2.67
N SER A 75 -6.64 -7.76 -1.71
CA SER A 75 -7.47 -6.82 -0.97
C SER A 75 -7.09 -6.91 0.50
N GLU A 76 -6.54 -5.84 1.05
CA GLU A 76 -6.04 -5.79 2.42
C GLU A 76 -6.64 -4.61 3.18
N PHE A 77 -6.77 -4.76 4.49
CA PHE A 77 -7.30 -3.72 5.36
C PHE A 77 -6.21 -3.25 6.33
N TYR A 78 -6.17 -1.95 6.58
CA TYR A 78 -5.38 -1.40 7.67
C TYR A 78 -6.14 -1.55 9.00
N GLY A 79 -5.44 -1.96 10.04
CA GLY A 79 -5.97 -2.09 11.40
C GLY A 79 -5.23 -1.22 12.38
N ILE A 80 -5.93 -0.75 13.41
CA ILE A 80 -5.32 -0.04 14.55
C ILE A 80 -5.07 -1.05 15.66
N VAL A 81 -3.80 -1.27 15.99
CA VAL A 81 -3.40 -2.22 17.04
C VAL A 81 -3.41 -1.53 18.40
N LEU A 82 -4.09 -2.17 19.37
CA LEU A 82 -4.22 -1.68 20.75
C LEU A 82 -3.83 -2.80 21.72
N ARG A 83 -3.44 -2.40 22.94
CA ARG A 83 -3.27 -3.39 24.02
C ARG A 83 -4.63 -3.99 24.38
N LYS A 84 -4.66 -5.29 24.65
CA LYS A 84 -5.91 -6.02 24.98
C LYS A 84 -6.71 -5.39 26.12
N LYS A 85 -6.04 -4.76 27.09
CA LYS A 85 -6.67 -4.15 28.27
C LYS A 85 -7.26 -2.76 28.01
N ASP A 86 -7.00 -2.13 26.86
CA ASP A 86 -7.40 -0.75 26.58
C ASP A 86 -8.79 -0.70 25.92
N GLU A 87 -9.79 -1.38 26.53
CA GLU A 87 -11.16 -1.52 25.99
C GLU A 87 -11.86 -0.17 25.82
N GLN A 88 -11.67 0.78 26.74
CA GLN A 88 -12.26 2.11 26.61
C GLN A 88 -11.68 2.87 25.42
N LEU A 89 -10.37 2.78 25.19
CA LEU A 89 -9.71 3.39 24.02
C LEU A 89 -10.22 2.79 22.73
N LYS A 90 -10.34 1.47 22.67
CA LYS A 90 -10.93 0.73 21.55
C LYS A 90 -12.33 1.22 21.21
N SER A 91 -13.19 1.34 22.23
CA SER A 91 -14.56 1.83 22.06
C SER A 91 -14.58 3.26 21.50
N ASN A 92 -13.75 4.14 22.02
CA ASN A 92 -13.67 5.55 21.58
C ASN A 92 -13.16 5.65 20.11
N ILE A 93 -12.17 4.84 19.75
CA ILE A 93 -11.65 4.78 18.37
C ILE A 93 -12.74 4.26 17.43
N ASN A 94 -13.41 3.16 17.77
CA ASN A 94 -14.47 2.59 16.93
C ASN A 94 -15.63 3.58 16.72
N ALA A 95 -16.07 4.27 17.78
CA ALA A 95 -17.09 5.31 17.66
C ALA A 95 -16.65 6.45 16.73
N SER A 96 -15.39 6.87 16.82
CA SER A 96 -14.82 7.91 15.96
C SER A 96 -14.71 7.46 14.50
N LEU A 97 -14.23 6.25 14.25
CA LEU A 97 -14.16 5.67 12.91
C LEU A 97 -15.54 5.55 12.29
N THR A 98 -16.52 5.04 13.03
CA THR A 98 -17.92 4.96 12.58
C THR A 98 -18.46 6.33 12.15
N ARG A 99 -18.20 7.38 12.94
CA ARG A 99 -18.60 8.76 12.60
C ARG A 99 -17.92 9.26 11.32
N LEU A 100 -16.59 9.03 11.18
CA LEU A 100 -15.80 9.47 10.03
C LEU A 100 -16.19 8.73 8.73
N LEU A 101 -16.57 7.47 8.85
CA LEU A 101 -17.11 6.68 7.74
C LEU A 101 -18.48 7.22 7.30
N LYS A 102 -19.40 7.42 8.27
CA LYS A 102 -20.78 7.88 7.99
C LYS A 102 -20.83 9.31 7.43
N ASN A 103 -19.96 10.20 7.86
CA ASN A 103 -19.95 11.60 7.38
C ASN A 103 -19.15 11.82 6.08
N GLY A 104 -18.62 10.77 5.49
CA GLY A 104 -17.88 10.83 4.23
C GLY A 104 -16.44 11.34 4.33
N THR A 105 -15.92 11.59 5.54
CA THR A 105 -14.53 12.07 5.70
C THR A 105 -13.53 11.07 5.14
N VAL A 106 -13.70 9.79 5.42
CA VAL A 106 -12.79 8.74 4.91
C VAL A 106 -12.86 8.67 3.37
N SER A 107 -14.05 8.76 2.78
CA SER A 107 -14.22 8.79 1.33
C SER A 107 -13.50 9.98 0.68
N LYS A 108 -13.59 11.18 1.28
CA LYS A 108 -12.86 12.37 0.82
C LYS A 108 -11.34 12.19 0.90
N LEU A 109 -10.84 11.54 1.93
CA LEU A 109 -9.41 11.24 2.06
C LEU A 109 -8.96 10.24 0.99
N HIS A 110 -9.75 9.20 0.71
CA HIS A 110 -9.49 8.28 -0.39
C HIS A 110 -9.38 9.00 -1.73
N GLN A 111 -10.31 9.88 -2.04
CA GLN A 111 -10.27 10.68 -3.28
C GLN A 111 -9.04 11.59 -3.31
N LYS A 112 -8.75 12.28 -2.21
CA LYS A 112 -7.58 13.19 -2.12
C LYS A 112 -6.26 12.47 -2.40
N TRP A 113 -6.12 11.23 -1.96
CA TRP A 113 -4.89 10.45 -2.10
C TRP A 113 -4.94 9.44 -3.26
N GLU A 114 -5.95 9.54 -4.12
CA GLU A 114 -6.14 8.67 -5.29
C GLU A 114 -6.03 7.17 -4.97
N LEU A 115 -6.62 6.76 -3.83
CA LEU A 115 -6.54 5.38 -3.34
C LEU A 115 -7.47 4.41 -4.09
N GLY A 116 -8.13 4.87 -5.15
CA GLY A 116 -9.08 4.10 -5.94
C GLY A 116 -10.44 3.97 -5.27
N GLU A 117 -11.26 3.01 -5.74
CA GLU A 117 -12.58 2.80 -5.18
C GLU A 117 -12.50 2.41 -3.70
N PHE A 118 -13.37 3.02 -2.92
CA PHE A 118 -13.52 2.75 -1.50
C PHE A 118 -14.11 1.34 -1.32
N ALA A 119 -13.26 0.39 -0.92
CA ALA A 119 -13.79 -0.87 -0.43
C ALA A 119 -14.58 -0.60 0.85
N THR A 120 -15.82 -1.05 0.92
CA THR A 120 -16.66 -0.94 2.12
C THR A 120 -15.91 -1.56 3.31
N VAL A 121 -15.41 -0.70 4.19
CA VAL A 121 -14.81 -1.15 5.45
C VAL A 121 -15.95 -1.62 6.34
N PRO A 122 -15.89 -2.82 6.91
CA PRO A 122 -16.85 -3.23 7.92
C PRO A 122 -16.89 -2.18 9.02
N ILE A 123 -18.07 -1.65 9.31
CA ILE A 123 -18.25 -0.74 10.46
C ILE A 123 -18.10 -1.59 11.71
N PRO A 124 -17.20 -1.24 12.64
CA PRO A 124 -16.97 -1.99 13.87
C PRO A 124 -18.22 -2.09 14.73
#